data_5b0cd1a766a07f9fbb86c2c5de88c92f
#
_entry.id   5b0cd1a766a07f9fbb86c2c5de88c92f
#
_cell.length_a   1.000
_cell.length_b   1.000
_cell.length_c   1.000
_cell.angle_alpha   90.00
_cell.angle_beta   90.00
_cell.angle_gamma   90.00
#
_symmetry.space_group_name_H-M   'P 1'
#
loop_
_entity.id
_entity.type
_entity.pdbx_description
1 polymer ?
#
loop_
_entity_poly.entity_id
_entity_poly.type
_entity_poly.pdbx_seq_one_letter_code
_entity_poly.pdbx_strand_id
1 'polypeptide(L)'
;MKQEACIQKIVGREILDSRGNPTVEVDVFLENGVMGRASVPSGASTGAFEAYELRDTDSPRFLGKGVSHAVDGIHREIAPALVGKDASNQSQIDQILIELDGTPNKSRLGANAILGVSLACAKAAAAAQGMSLFRYIGGADAHVLPVPMMNILNGGAHATNNVDIQEFMIIPVSAPSWKEAVRRCTEVFHTLKKVLKDNQIPVTGVGDEGGYAPMLQKDEDALSYIVMAISAAGYKPGEDFMIAIDAASSEWYDEDSETYRLPKAGDVLTRQEMVCKWEHLAEKYPILSLEDGMAETDWTGWDMLTKALGNRLQLVGDDLFVTNTKRLAEGIDKGIANSILVKVNQIGTLTETLEAIAMANRAGYTAIISHRSGETEDTTIADLAVAVNAGQIKTGAPSRSDRVSKYNQLLRIEEGLGDRATYLGRKAFGV
;
A
#
# COMPACT_ATOMS: atom_id res chain seq x y z
N MET A 1 -24.78 -17.65 -27.72
CA MET A 1 -23.46 -16.99 -27.71
C MET A 1 -22.64 -17.72 -26.64
N LYS A 2 -21.45 -18.27 -26.97
CA LYS A 2 -20.54 -18.79 -25.93
C LYS A 2 -20.14 -17.62 -25.04
N GLN A 3 -20.26 -17.77 -23.73
CA GLN A 3 -19.76 -16.78 -22.76
C GLN A 3 -18.23 -16.72 -22.93
N GLU A 4 -17.71 -15.63 -23.47
CA GLU A 4 -16.27 -15.48 -23.80
C GLU A 4 -15.37 -15.48 -22.58
N ALA A 5 -15.92 -15.27 -21.36
CA ALA A 5 -15.21 -15.20 -20.10
C ALA A 5 -15.57 -16.32 -19.08
N CYS A 6 -16.09 -17.46 -19.56
CA CYS A 6 -16.41 -18.61 -18.70
C CYS A 6 -15.13 -19.25 -18.14
N ILE A 7 -15.06 -19.43 -16.82
CA ILE A 7 -13.93 -20.03 -16.12
C ILE A 7 -13.87 -21.53 -16.42
N GLN A 8 -12.78 -21.96 -17.03
CA GLN A 8 -12.51 -23.38 -17.34
C GLN A 8 -11.76 -24.07 -16.20
N LYS A 9 -10.76 -23.37 -15.62
CA LYS A 9 -9.86 -23.94 -14.61
C LYS A 9 -9.25 -22.85 -13.75
N ILE A 10 -9.03 -23.16 -12.47
CA ILE A 10 -8.29 -22.34 -11.52
C ILE A 10 -7.15 -23.18 -10.95
N VAL A 11 -5.94 -22.59 -10.90
CA VAL A 11 -4.74 -23.23 -10.36
C VAL A 11 -4.08 -22.30 -9.35
N GLY A 12 -4.07 -22.68 -8.10
CA GLY A 12 -3.27 -22.04 -7.06
C GLY A 12 -1.89 -22.66 -6.94
N ARG A 13 -0.90 -21.88 -6.55
CA ARG A 13 0.45 -22.36 -6.20
C ARG A 13 1.10 -21.50 -5.14
N GLU A 14 2.09 -22.09 -4.49
CA GLU A 14 2.99 -21.40 -3.58
C GLU A 14 4.16 -20.81 -4.39
N ILE A 15 4.43 -19.50 -4.23
CA ILE A 15 5.61 -18.81 -4.76
C ILE A 15 6.35 -18.11 -3.62
N LEU A 16 7.49 -17.48 -3.88
CA LEU A 16 8.19 -16.66 -2.89
C LEU A 16 7.92 -15.19 -3.07
N ASP A 17 7.73 -14.50 -1.94
CA ASP A 17 7.67 -13.04 -1.87
C ASP A 17 9.08 -12.41 -1.85
N SER A 18 9.17 -11.08 -1.85
CA SER A 18 10.41 -10.31 -1.82
C SER A 18 11.28 -10.52 -0.57
N ARG A 19 10.73 -11.13 0.49
CA ARG A 19 11.44 -11.50 1.72
C ARG A 19 11.85 -12.98 1.74
N GLY A 20 11.53 -13.74 0.68
CA GLY A 20 11.77 -15.18 0.61
C GLY A 20 10.77 -16.01 1.40
N ASN A 21 9.65 -15.43 1.84
CA ASN A 21 8.56 -16.17 2.47
C ASN A 21 7.57 -16.65 1.39
N PRO A 22 6.90 -17.80 1.59
CA PRO A 22 5.88 -18.26 0.67
C PRO A 22 4.68 -17.33 0.64
N THR A 23 4.08 -17.19 -0.54
CA THR A 23 2.80 -16.52 -0.78
C THR A 23 2.01 -17.23 -1.88
N VAL A 24 0.74 -16.85 -2.05
CA VAL A 24 -0.18 -17.45 -3.01
C VAL A 24 -0.08 -16.77 -4.37
N GLU A 25 -0.01 -17.58 -5.44
CA GLU A 25 -0.24 -17.15 -6.81
C GLU A 25 -1.34 -17.99 -7.44
N VAL A 26 -2.22 -17.35 -8.21
CA VAL A 26 -3.37 -18.00 -8.87
C VAL A 26 -3.38 -17.71 -10.37
N ASP A 27 -3.61 -18.77 -11.15
CA ASP A 27 -3.96 -18.70 -12.56
C ASP A 27 -5.44 -19.04 -12.76
N VAL A 28 -6.19 -18.19 -13.44
CA VAL A 28 -7.55 -18.45 -13.92
C VAL A 28 -7.52 -18.58 -15.43
N PHE A 29 -7.90 -19.76 -15.93
CA PHE A 29 -8.00 -20.07 -17.36
C PHE A 29 -9.46 -20.00 -17.79
N LEU A 30 -9.73 -19.33 -18.91
CA LEU A 30 -11.04 -19.22 -19.52
C LEU A 30 -11.21 -20.24 -20.67
N GLU A 31 -12.46 -20.58 -21.02
CA GLU A 31 -12.77 -21.52 -22.11
C GLU A 31 -12.22 -21.08 -23.46
N ASN A 32 -12.05 -19.78 -23.69
CA ASN A 32 -11.44 -19.25 -24.90
C ASN A 32 -9.90 -19.34 -24.95
N GLY A 33 -9.27 -19.94 -23.94
CA GLY A 33 -7.83 -20.13 -23.83
C GLY A 33 -7.06 -18.95 -23.22
N VAL A 34 -7.74 -17.86 -22.87
CA VAL A 34 -7.13 -16.71 -22.17
C VAL A 34 -6.85 -17.07 -20.71
N MET A 35 -5.79 -16.51 -20.14
CA MET A 35 -5.39 -16.72 -18.75
C MET A 35 -5.13 -15.38 -18.05
N GLY A 36 -5.57 -15.28 -16.81
CA GLY A 36 -5.22 -14.21 -15.87
C GLY A 36 -4.41 -14.77 -14.70
N ARG A 37 -3.33 -14.08 -14.30
CA ARG A 37 -2.46 -14.45 -13.18
C ARG A 37 -2.41 -13.33 -12.15
N ALA A 38 -2.54 -13.67 -10.86
CA ALA A 38 -2.33 -12.75 -9.77
C ALA A 38 -1.52 -13.39 -8.66
N SER A 39 -0.58 -12.61 -8.11
CA SER A 39 0.21 -13.00 -6.93
C SER A 39 -0.14 -12.08 -5.77
N VAL A 40 -0.27 -12.64 -4.57
CA VAL A 40 -0.78 -11.94 -3.40
C VAL A 40 0.37 -11.38 -2.55
N PRO A 41 0.32 -10.09 -2.15
CA PRO A 41 1.29 -9.53 -1.23
C PRO A 41 1.03 -9.97 0.22
N SER A 42 2.04 -9.79 1.10
CA SER A 42 1.99 -10.18 2.52
C SER A 42 2.58 -9.09 3.41
N GLY A 43 1.95 -8.76 4.53
CA GLY A 43 2.46 -7.80 5.51
C GLY A 43 3.58 -8.35 6.39
N ALA A 44 4.42 -7.46 6.94
CA ALA A 44 5.33 -7.76 8.05
C ALA A 44 4.67 -7.43 9.39
N SER A 45 4.18 -6.21 9.53
CA SER A 45 3.22 -5.78 10.53
C SER A 45 1.81 -5.95 9.96
N THR A 46 0.84 -6.34 10.77
CA THR A 46 -0.56 -6.50 10.37
C THR A 46 -1.43 -5.81 11.42
N GLY A 47 -2.32 -4.93 10.98
CA GLY A 47 -3.34 -4.33 11.83
C GLY A 47 -4.26 -5.42 12.42
N ALA A 48 -4.69 -5.24 13.66
CA ALA A 48 -5.50 -6.24 14.38
C ALA A 48 -6.83 -6.58 13.69
N PHE A 49 -7.29 -5.71 12.80
CA PHE A 49 -8.59 -5.83 12.12
C PHE A 49 -8.48 -6.22 10.65
N GLU A 50 -7.29 -6.58 10.16
CA GLU A 50 -7.10 -7.07 8.79
C GLU A 50 -7.81 -8.41 8.54
N ALA A 51 -8.16 -8.66 7.28
CA ALA A 51 -8.59 -9.99 6.85
C ALA A 51 -7.44 -11.00 7.02
N TYR A 52 -7.80 -12.23 7.39
CA TYR A 52 -6.86 -13.24 7.85
C TYR A 52 -6.03 -13.83 6.71
N GLU A 53 -4.72 -13.71 6.80
CA GLU A 53 -3.78 -14.42 5.92
C GLU A 53 -3.57 -15.85 6.43
N LEU A 54 -4.04 -16.85 5.68
CA LEU A 54 -3.94 -18.24 6.08
C LEU A 54 -2.51 -18.78 5.87
N ARG A 55 -1.87 -19.21 6.98
CA ARG A 55 -0.52 -19.77 7.04
C ARG A 55 -0.54 -21.16 7.65
N ASP A 56 0.40 -22.01 7.23
CA ASP A 56 0.56 -23.42 7.70
C ASP A 56 1.31 -23.47 9.04
N THR A 57 0.72 -22.87 10.11
CA THR A 57 1.36 -22.78 11.43
C THR A 57 1.54 -24.13 12.12
N ASP A 58 0.85 -25.16 11.65
CA ASP A 58 0.92 -26.56 12.11
C ASP A 58 2.02 -27.38 11.42
N SER A 59 2.72 -26.80 10.43
CA SER A 59 3.76 -27.44 9.64
C SER A 59 5.13 -26.78 9.84
N PRO A 60 6.23 -27.56 9.95
CA PRO A 60 7.58 -26.98 10.00
C PRO A 60 8.06 -26.44 8.65
N ARG A 61 7.34 -26.69 7.55
CA ARG A 61 7.69 -26.14 6.24
C ARG A 61 7.74 -24.63 6.30
N PHE A 62 8.77 -24.03 5.69
CA PHE A 62 8.99 -22.58 5.73
C PHE A 62 8.89 -21.97 7.14
N LEU A 63 9.28 -22.71 8.16
CA LEU A 63 9.24 -22.28 9.57
C LEU A 63 7.82 -21.86 10.04
N GLY A 64 6.79 -22.57 9.58
CA GLY A 64 5.39 -22.28 9.88
C GLY A 64 4.75 -21.18 9.02
N LYS A 65 5.47 -20.69 8.00
CA LYS A 65 4.98 -19.63 7.10
C LYS A 65 4.46 -20.13 5.75
N GLY A 66 4.33 -21.44 5.55
CA GLY A 66 3.78 -22.05 4.34
C GLY A 66 2.35 -21.55 4.03
N VAL A 67 1.90 -21.74 2.79
CA VAL A 67 0.55 -21.38 2.34
C VAL A 67 -0.16 -22.55 1.64
N SER A 68 0.28 -23.79 1.95
CA SER A 68 -0.30 -24.97 1.29
C SER A 68 -1.77 -25.19 1.65
N HIS A 69 -2.22 -24.84 2.85
CA HIS A 69 -3.65 -24.90 3.22
C HIS A 69 -4.49 -23.92 2.38
N ALA A 70 -3.99 -22.70 2.14
CA ALA A 70 -4.67 -21.74 1.28
C ALA A 70 -4.74 -22.25 -0.18
N VAL A 71 -3.64 -22.82 -0.69
CA VAL A 71 -3.58 -23.44 -2.04
C VAL A 71 -4.52 -24.63 -2.15
N ASP A 72 -4.56 -25.48 -1.13
CA ASP A 72 -5.52 -26.61 -1.07
C ASP A 72 -6.96 -26.13 -1.09
N GLY A 73 -7.29 -25.06 -0.34
CA GLY A 73 -8.61 -24.42 -0.35
C GLY A 73 -9.01 -23.92 -1.74
N ILE A 74 -8.05 -23.34 -2.48
CA ILE A 74 -8.28 -22.94 -3.88
C ILE A 74 -8.69 -24.15 -4.74
N HIS A 75 -7.96 -25.24 -4.64
CA HIS A 75 -8.20 -26.41 -5.51
C HIS A 75 -9.46 -27.21 -5.12
N ARG A 76 -9.71 -27.39 -3.82
CA ARG A 76 -10.76 -28.28 -3.33
C ARG A 76 -12.12 -27.63 -3.17
N GLU A 77 -12.14 -26.32 -2.93
CA GLU A 77 -13.39 -25.61 -2.61
C GLU A 77 -13.67 -24.46 -3.58
N ILE A 78 -12.71 -23.53 -3.78
CA ILE A 78 -12.94 -22.34 -4.61
C ILE A 78 -13.08 -22.71 -6.09
N ALA A 79 -12.16 -23.51 -6.65
CA ALA A 79 -12.20 -23.88 -8.05
C ALA A 79 -13.50 -24.61 -8.43
N PRO A 80 -13.99 -25.64 -7.68
CA PRO A 80 -15.28 -26.26 -7.96
C PRO A 80 -16.48 -25.31 -7.91
N ALA A 81 -16.45 -24.28 -7.04
CA ALA A 81 -17.53 -23.30 -6.90
C ALA A 81 -17.59 -22.30 -8.06
N LEU A 82 -16.42 -22.01 -8.68
CA LEU A 82 -16.29 -20.97 -9.71
C LEU A 82 -16.18 -21.49 -11.15
N VAL A 83 -15.74 -22.73 -11.38
CA VAL A 83 -15.71 -23.32 -12.73
C VAL A 83 -17.10 -23.26 -13.36
N GLY A 84 -17.17 -22.79 -14.61
CA GLY A 84 -18.41 -22.55 -15.34
C GLY A 84 -19.07 -21.17 -15.07
N LYS A 85 -18.52 -20.37 -14.13
CA LYS A 85 -18.98 -18.99 -13.91
C LYS A 85 -18.32 -18.03 -14.87
N ASP A 86 -18.93 -16.87 -15.07
CA ASP A 86 -18.41 -15.80 -15.89
C ASP A 86 -17.45 -14.91 -15.09
N ALA A 87 -16.15 -14.95 -15.43
CA ALA A 87 -15.13 -14.15 -14.79
C ALA A 87 -15.34 -12.63 -14.93
N SER A 88 -16.12 -12.19 -15.92
CA SER A 88 -16.43 -10.75 -16.11
C SER A 88 -17.42 -10.21 -15.08
N ASN A 89 -18.15 -11.07 -14.38
CA ASN A 89 -19.04 -10.67 -13.30
C ASN A 89 -18.30 -10.64 -11.96
N GLN A 90 -17.39 -9.66 -11.80
CA GLN A 90 -16.48 -9.56 -10.65
C GLN A 90 -17.24 -9.59 -9.31
N SER A 91 -18.33 -8.82 -9.19
CA SER A 91 -19.08 -8.76 -7.92
C SER A 91 -19.70 -10.10 -7.55
N GLN A 92 -20.17 -10.88 -8.53
CA GLN A 92 -20.69 -12.22 -8.29
C GLN A 92 -19.56 -13.20 -7.89
N ILE A 93 -18.42 -13.13 -8.55
CA ILE A 93 -17.24 -13.94 -8.20
C ILE A 93 -16.85 -13.68 -6.74
N ASP A 94 -16.67 -12.41 -6.38
CA ASP A 94 -16.24 -12.01 -5.04
C ASP A 94 -17.28 -12.37 -3.98
N GLN A 95 -18.58 -12.22 -4.28
CA GLN A 95 -19.66 -12.64 -3.38
C GLN A 95 -19.64 -14.15 -3.13
N ILE A 96 -19.44 -14.98 -4.16
CA ILE A 96 -19.30 -16.44 -4.01
C ILE A 96 -18.12 -16.78 -3.10
N LEU A 97 -16.96 -16.09 -3.27
CA LEU A 97 -15.78 -16.30 -2.45
C LEU A 97 -16.02 -15.96 -0.97
N ILE A 98 -16.69 -14.83 -0.71
CA ILE A 98 -17.04 -14.39 0.65
C ILE A 98 -18.02 -15.36 1.30
N GLU A 99 -19.07 -15.77 0.60
CA GLU A 99 -20.08 -16.73 1.10
C GLU A 99 -19.47 -18.11 1.33
N LEU A 100 -18.56 -18.54 0.46
CA LEU A 100 -17.87 -19.81 0.59
C LEU A 100 -16.99 -19.84 1.84
N ASP A 101 -16.29 -18.77 2.16
CA ASP A 101 -15.53 -18.64 3.41
C ASP A 101 -16.45 -18.61 4.62
N GLY A 102 -17.46 -17.77 4.60
CA GLY A 102 -18.53 -17.69 5.62
C GLY A 102 -18.08 -17.09 6.96
N THR A 103 -16.84 -16.58 7.06
CA THR A 103 -16.33 -15.91 8.28
C THR A 103 -16.19 -14.40 8.06
N PRO A 104 -16.32 -13.57 9.12
CA PRO A 104 -16.26 -12.11 8.96
C PRO A 104 -14.93 -11.59 8.42
N ASN A 105 -13.83 -12.28 8.71
CA ASN A 105 -12.46 -11.88 8.37
C ASN A 105 -11.75 -12.84 7.42
N LYS A 106 -12.51 -13.71 6.70
CA LYS A 106 -11.97 -14.67 5.74
C LYS A 106 -10.98 -15.68 6.35
N SER A 107 -11.18 -16.06 7.62
CA SER A 107 -10.24 -16.91 8.36
C SER A 107 -10.31 -18.40 7.98
N ARG A 108 -11.34 -18.86 7.27
CA ARG A 108 -11.48 -20.27 6.91
C ARG A 108 -10.69 -20.66 5.65
N LEU A 109 -10.83 -19.91 4.57
CA LEU A 109 -10.10 -20.14 3.30
C LEU A 109 -8.84 -19.30 3.20
N GLY A 110 -8.79 -18.20 3.93
CA GLY A 110 -7.73 -17.21 3.89
C GLY A 110 -7.97 -16.09 2.88
N ALA A 111 -7.77 -14.85 3.32
CA ALA A 111 -7.87 -13.69 2.45
C ALA A 111 -6.85 -13.75 1.29
N ASN A 112 -5.71 -14.40 1.49
CA ASN A 112 -4.71 -14.63 0.45
C ASN A 112 -5.21 -15.54 -0.68
N ALA A 113 -5.89 -16.64 -0.36
CA ALA A 113 -6.51 -17.51 -1.37
C ALA A 113 -7.63 -16.78 -2.13
N ILE A 114 -8.50 -16.09 -1.39
CA ILE A 114 -9.65 -15.35 -1.93
C ILE A 114 -9.17 -14.23 -2.86
N LEU A 115 -8.25 -13.39 -2.41
CA LEU A 115 -7.71 -12.28 -3.20
C LEU A 115 -7.02 -12.75 -4.47
N GLY A 116 -6.19 -13.81 -4.37
CA GLY A 116 -5.51 -14.37 -5.55
C GLY A 116 -6.49 -14.74 -6.66
N VAL A 117 -7.59 -15.38 -6.30
CA VAL A 117 -8.65 -15.76 -7.26
C VAL A 117 -9.41 -14.54 -7.77
N SER A 118 -9.82 -13.62 -6.88
CA SER A 118 -10.52 -12.38 -7.24
C SER A 118 -9.76 -11.57 -8.29
N LEU A 119 -8.48 -11.31 -8.05
CA LEU A 119 -7.63 -10.53 -8.97
C LEU A 119 -7.30 -11.29 -10.27
N ALA A 120 -7.08 -12.60 -10.19
CA ALA A 120 -6.82 -13.41 -11.39
C ALA A 120 -8.04 -13.47 -12.31
N CYS A 121 -9.27 -13.51 -11.76
CA CYS A 121 -10.51 -13.41 -12.53
C CYS A 121 -10.61 -12.06 -13.25
N ALA A 122 -10.36 -10.94 -12.57
CA ALA A 122 -10.35 -9.61 -13.18
C ALA A 122 -9.36 -9.51 -14.35
N LYS A 123 -8.14 -10.03 -14.15
CA LYS A 123 -7.10 -10.05 -15.19
C LYS A 123 -7.48 -10.94 -16.38
N ALA A 124 -8.07 -12.11 -16.12
CA ALA A 124 -8.53 -13.00 -17.19
C ALA A 124 -9.66 -12.34 -18.00
N ALA A 125 -10.62 -11.72 -17.33
CA ALA A 125 -11.73 -11.01 -17.96
C ALA A 125 -11.26 -9.80 -18.80
N ALA A 126 -10.30 -9.02 -18.27
CA ALA A 126 -9.69 -7.93 -19.02
C ALA A 126 -9.00 -8.42 -20.29
N ALA A 127 -8.17 -9.47 -20.17
CA ALA A 127 -7.46 -10.06 -21.30
C ALA A 127 -8.41 -10.66 -22.34
N ALA A 128 -9.50 -11.30 -21.92
CA ALA A 128 -10.53 -11.82 -22.83
C ALA A 128 -11.22 -10.74 -23.67
N GLN A 129 -11.28 -9.50 -23.14
CA GLN A 129 -11.82 -8.34 -23.86
C GLN A 129 -10.73 -7.57 -24.63
N GLY A 130 -9.47 -8.03 -24.60
CA GLY A 130 -8.33 -7.33 -25.22
C GLY A 130 -8.02 -5.99 -24.57
N MET A 131 -8.37 -5.83 -23.27
CA MET A 131 -8.19 -4.60 -22.50
C MET A 131 -7.04 -4.73 -21.51
N SER A 132 -6.34 -3.62 -21.25
CA SER A 132 -5.47 -3.52 -20.07
C SER A 132 -6.31 -3.52 -18.79
N LEU A 133 -5.73 -3.99 -17.67
CA LEU A 133 -6.47 -4.12 -16.41
C LEU A 133 -7.01 -2.77 -15.91
N PHE A 134 -6.22 -1.69 -15.98
CA PHE A 134 -6.70 -0.38 -15.56
C PHE A 134 -7.89 0.13 -16.38
N ARG A 135 -7.94 -0.19 -17.69
CA ARG A 135 -9.10 0.15 -18.55
C ARG A 135 -10.31 -0.72 -18.27
N TYR A 136 -10.09 -1.99 -17.99
CA TYR A 136 -11.17 -2.91 -17.64
C TYR A 136 -11.88 -2.50 -16.35
N ILE A 137 -11.11 -2.14 -15.30
CA ILE A 137 -11.67 -1.73 -14.01
C ILE A 137 -12.22 -0.31 -14.06
N GLY A 138 -11.47 0.66 -14.61
CA GLY A 138 -11.80 2.09 -14.53
C GLY A 138 -12.52 2.67 -15.75
N GLY A 139 -12.67 1.88 -16.81
CA GLY A 139 -13.38 2.32 -18.02
C GLY A 139 -12.67 3.48 -18.76
N ALA A 140 -13.49 4.30 -19.42
CA ALA A 140 -13.00 5.39 -20.27
C ALA A 140 -12.37 6.55 -19.49
N ASP A 141 -12.74 6.73 -18.24
CA ASP A 141 -12.29 7.84 -17.39
C ASP A 141 -10.95 7.58 -16.69
N ALA A 142 -10.41 6.36 -16.72
CA ALA A 142 -9.12 6.01 -16.13
C ALA A 142 -7.96 6.66 -16.88
N HIS A 143 -7.38 7.76 -16.35
CA HIS A 143 -6.32 8.53 -17.00
C HIS A 143 -5.38 9.29 -16.05
N VAL A 144 -5.66 9.28 -14.74
CA VAL A 144 -4.83 9.97 -13.75
C VAL A 144 -3.70 9.06 -13.30
N LEU A 145 -2.46 9.46 -13.60
CA LEU A 145 -1.26 8.83 -13.06
C LEU A 145 -1.08 9.25 -11.59
N PRO A 146 -0.87 8.30 -10.68
CA PRO A 146 -0.75 8.61 -9.26
C PRO A 146 0.57 9.34 -8.96
N VAL A 147 0.56 10.26 -8.00
CA VAL A 147 1.79 10.84 -7.44
C VAL A 147 2.46 9.79 -6.56
N PRO A 148 3.75 9.46 -6.77
CA PRO A 148 4.43 8.47 -5.96
C PRO A 148 4.81 9.05 -4.60
N MET A 149 4.60 8.28 -3.55
CA MET A 149 5.15 8.46 -2.21
C MET A 149 6.27 7.42 -2.07
N MET A 150 7.52 7.80 -2.43
CA MET A 150 8.63 6.85 -2.49
C MET A 150 9.38 6.78 -1.16
N ASN A 151 9.30 5.64 -0.49
CA ASN A 151 10.00 5.38 0.77
C ASN A 151 11.50 5.22 0.53
N ILE A 152 12.30 6.26 0.86
CA ILE A 152 13.74 6.29 0.60
C ILE A 152 14.60 6.09 1.84
N LEU A 153 13.99 6.13 3.05
CA LEU A 153 14.67 5.86 4.31
C LEU A 153 13.73 5.10 5.25
N ASN A 154 14.19 3.98 5.78
CA ASN A 154 13.44 3.08 6.63
C ASN A 154 13.91 3.11 8.08
N GLY A 155 12.97 2.99 9.02
CA GLY A 155 13.17 2.72 10.43
C GLY A 155 12.12 1.73 10.95
N GLY A 156 11.70 1.86 12.20
CA GLY A 156 10.67 1.04 12.82
C GLY A 156 10.91 -0.45 12.67
N ALA A 157 9.87 -1.20 12.34
CA ALA A 157 9.92 -2.64 12.06
C ALA A 157 10.60 -2.97 10.71
N HIS A 158 10.71 -2.00 9.79
CA HIS A 158 11.27 -2.18 8.45
C HIS A 158 12.80 -2.13 8.39
N ALA A 159 13.48 -1.79 9.53
CA ALA A 159 14.94 -1.69 9.59
C ALA A 159 15.48 -2.00 10.99
N THR A 160 16.62 -2.69 11.03
CA THR A 160 17.38 -2.94 12.27
C THR A 160 18.30 -1.77 12.59
N ASN A 161 17.75 -0.58 12.74
CA ASN A 161 18.45 0.64 13.12
C ASN A 161 17.82 1.28 14.37
N ASN A 162 18.23 2.50 14.72
CA ASN A 162 17.78 3.22 15.92
C ASN A 162 16.76 4.32 15.64
N VAL A 163 16.03 4.24 14.52
CA VAL A 163 14.97 5.18 14.12
C VAL A 163 13.62 4.55 14.44
N ASP A 164 12.78 5.22 15.23
CA ASP A 164 11.44 4.72 15.63
C ASP A 164 10.41 4.83 14.51
N ILE A 165 10.38 5.95 13.79
CA ILE A 165 9.49 6.18 12.64
C ILE A 165 9.78 5.16 11.54
N GLN A 166 8.74 4.50 11.03
CA GLN A 166 8.87 3.36 10.13
C GLN A 166 9.32 3.73 8.72
N GLU A 167 8.73 4.80 8.14
CA GLU A 167 9.02 5.20 6.76
C GLU A 167 9.12 6.71 6.59
N PHE A 168 10.09 7.11 5.76
CA PHE A 168 10.25 8.49 5.30
C PHE A 168 10.21 8.51 3.77
N MET A 169 9.19 9.15 3.24
CA MET A 169 8.88 9.16 1.82
C MET A 169 9.09 10.54 1.21
N ILE A 170 9.51 10.57 -0.05
CA ILE A 170 9.56 11.80 -0.88
C ILE A 170 8.41 11.82 -1.87
N ILE A 171 7.87 13.02 -2.11
CA ILE A 171 6.71 13.27 -2.98
C ILE A 171 7.09 14.34 -4.01
N PRO A 172 7.22 14.02 -5.31
CA PRO A 172 7.61 14.96 -6.36
C PRO A 172 6.40 15.79 -6.85
N VAL A 173 5.98 16.77 -6.04
CA VAL A 173 4.73 17.51 -6.24
C VAL A 173 4.74 18.47 -7.44
N SER A 174 5.93 18.87 -7.93
CA SER A 174 6.06 19.79 -9.09
C SER A 174 6.43 19.08 -10.39
N ALA A 175 6.50 17.75 -10.39
CA ALA A 175 6.82 17.03 -11.62
C ALA A 175 5.71 17.23 -12.68
N PRO A 176 6.05 17.41 -13.96
CA PRO A 176 5.07 17.65 -15.01
C PRO A 176 4.41 16.35 -15.53
N SER A 177 4.98 15.19 -15.22
CA SER A 177 4.54 13.87 -15.70
C SER A 177 5.02 12.76 -14.76
N TRP A 178 4.46 11.56 -14.91
CA TRP A 178 4.91 10.39 -14.18
C TRP A 178 6.38 10.06 -14.46
N LYS A 179 6.78 10.04 -15.72
CA LYS A 179 8.17 9.80 -16.13
C LYS A 179 9.15 10.73 -15.44
N GLU A 180 8.84 12.03 -15.39
CA GLU A 180 9.67 13.02 -14.70
C GLU A 180 9.63 12.86 -13.17
N ALA A 181 8.50 12.46 -12.61
CA ALA A 181 8.39 12.15 -11.19
C ALA A 181 9.34 11.02 -10.79
N VAL A 182 9.32 9.90 -11.52
CA VAL A 182 10.23 8.76 -11.29
C VAL A 182 11.70 9.16 -11.45
N ARG A 183 12.04 9.91 -12.49
CA ARG A 183 13.42 10.39 -12.70
C ARG A 183 13.90 11.22 -11.51
N ARG A 184 13.13 12.23 -11.13
CA ARG A 184 13.48 13.13 -10.01
C ARG A 184 13.62 12.40 -8.69
N CYS A 185 12.69 11.48 -8.37
CA CYS A 185 12.78 10.66 -7.16
C CYS A 185 14.04 9.78 -7.15
N THR A 186 14.39 9.19 -8.29
CA THR A 186 15.61 8.36 -8.42
C THR A 186 16.88 9.19 -8.21
N GLU A 187 16.93 10.40 -8.72
CA GLU A 187 18.06 11.33 -8.50
C GLU A 187 18.21 11.71 -7.03
N VAL A 188 17.11 12.03 -6.34
CA VAL A 188 17.12 12.30 -4.89
C VAL A 188 17.55 11.06 -4.10
N PHE A 189 17.02 9.87 -4.44
CA PHE A 189 17.39 8.61 -3.79
C PHE A 189 18.91 8.33 -3.87
N HIS A 190 19.51 8.45 -5.05
CA HIS A 190 20.94 8.26 -5.21
C HIS A 190 21.76 9.36 -4.52
N THR A 191 21.26 10.60 -4.53
CA THR A 191 21.90 11.74 -3.84
C THR A 191 21.86 11.53 -2.32
N LEU A 192 20.78 10.97 -1.77
CA LEU A 192 20.69 10.65 -0.33
C LEU A 192 21.82 9.70 0.10
N LYS A 193 22.12 8.67 -0.69
CA LYS A 193 23.25 7.77 -0.41
C LYS A 193 24.58 8.52 -0.33
N LYS A 194 24.80 9.47 -1.24
CA LYS A 194 25.99 10.31 -1.26
C LYS A 194 26.04 11.22 -0.03
N VAL A 195 24.94 11.90 0.28
CA VAL A 195 24.84 12.81 1.45
C VAL A 195 25.14 12.04 2.75
N LEU A 196 24.55 10.86 2.95
CA LEU A 196 24.83 10.03 4.13
C LEU A 196 26.31 9.64 4.21
N LYS A 197 26.91 9.22 3.09
CA LYS A 197 28.34 8.88 3.03
C LYS A 197 29.25 10.07 3.36
N ASP A 198 28.95 11.23 2.79
CA ASP A 198 29.76 12.46 3.01
C ASP A 198 29.68 12.93 4.48
N ASN A 199 28.60 12.60 5.18
CA ASN A 199 28.41 12.81 6.62
C ASN A 199 28.89 11.62 7.49
N GLN A 200 29.68 10.70 6.93
CA GLN A 200 30.26 9.54 7.63
C GLN A 200 29.23 8.56 8.20
N ILE A 201 28.01 8.55 7.64
CA ILE A 201 26.96 7.61 8.00
C ILE A 201 27.01 6.42 7.02
N PRO A 202 27.37 5.21 7.50
CA PRO A 202 27.44 4.03 6.64
C PRO A 202 26.06 3.64 6.12
N VAL A 203 25.96 3.40 4.82
CA VAL A 203 24.78 2.80 4.18
C VAL A 203 25.18 1.43 3.68
N THR A 204 24.89 0.41 4.48
CA THR A 204 25.33 -0.98 4.23
C THR A 204 24.29 -1.82 3.51
N GLY A 205 23.03 -1.36 3.43
CA GLY A 205 21.93 -2.09 2.81
C GLY A 205 20.68 -1.23 2.65
N VAL A 206 19.63 -1.89 2.21
CA VAL A 206 18.27 -1.33 2.11
C VAL A 206 17.31 -2.15 2.96
N GLY A 207 16.26 -1.53 3.45
CA GLY A 207 15.16 -2.19 4.15
C GLY A 207 14.28 -3.03 3.21
N ASP A 208 13.22 -3.61 3.75
CA ASP A 208 12.28 -4.47 3.02
C ASP A 208 11.64 -3.77 1.83
N GLU A 209 11.47 -2.46 1.91
CA GLU A 209 10.84 -1.64 0.87
C GLU A 209 11.84 -0.91 -0.05
N GLY A 210 13.13 -1.22 0.08
CA GLY A 210 14.18 -0.70 -0.79
C GLY A 210 14.78 0.65 -0.37
N GLY A 211 14.25 1.31 0.66
CA GLY A 211 14.83 2.52 1.25
C GLY A 211 16.09 2.22 2.06
N TYR A 212 16.97 3.20 2.23
CA TYR A 212 18.16 3.05 3.06
C TYR A 212 17.80 2.91 4.53
N ALA A 213 18.63 2.18 5.29
CA ALA A 213 18.42 1.93 6.72
C ALA A 213 19.66 2.38 7.53
N PRO A 214 20.00 3.67 7.55
CA PRO A 214 21.18 4.16 8.28
C PRO A 214 20.95 4.16 9.78
N MET A 215 22.06 4.05 10.56
CA MET A 215 22.06 4.35 11.98
C MET A 215 22.10 5.86 12.17
N LEU A 216 21.06 6.44 12.77
CA LEU A 216 20.93 7.87 13.05
C LEU A 216 20.84 8.09 14.56
N GLN A 217 20.99 9.36 15.03
CA GLN A 217 20.89 9.64 16.46
C GLN A 217 19.43 9.77 16.93
N LYS A 218 18.56 10.28 16.04
CA LYS A 218 17.13 10.48 16.29
C LYS A 218 16.34 10.46 14.98
N ASP A 219 15.01 10.30 15.05
CA ASP A 219 14.09 10.29 13.90
C ASP A 219 14.23 11.54 13.04
N GLU A 220 14.38 12.70 13.67
CA GLU A 220 14.48 13.99 12.99
C GLU A 220 15.70 14.13 12.07
N ASP A 221 16.78 13.39 12.33
CA ASP A 221 17.97 13.36 11.46
C ASP A 221 17.61 12.81 10.08
N ALA A 222 16.69 11.85 10.00
CA ALA A 222 16.19 11.32 8.72
C ALA A 222 15.59 12.42 7.85
N LEU A 223 14.71 13.25 8.43
CA LEU A 223 14.11 14.40 7.73
C LEU A 223 15.16 15.41 7.27
N SER A 224 16.14 15.70 8.13
CA SER A 224 17.23 16.62 7.81
C SER A 224 18.07 16.12 6.62
N TYR A 225 18.45 14.83 6.61
CA TYR A 225 19.21 14.25 5.49
C TYR A 225 18.40 14.17 4.20
N ILE A 226 17.09 13.91 4.28
CA ILE A 226 16.22 13.96 3.10
C ILE A 226 16.15 15.37 2.50
N VAL A 227 15.96 16.39 3.33
CA VAL A 227 15.96 17.80 2.89
C VAL A 227 17.31 18.18 2.25
N MET A 228 18.43 17.76 2.86
CA MET A 228 19.77 17.95 2.28
C MET A 228 19.91 17.24 0.92
N ALA A 229 19.38 16.01 0.81
CA ALA A 229 19.45 15.23 -0.44
C ALA A 229 18.61 15.87 -1.56
N ILE A 230 17.41 16.34 -1.26
CA ILE A 230 16.56 17.08 -2.21
C ILE A 230 17.30 18.31 -2.73
N SER A 231 17.88 19.11 -1.81
CA SER A 231 18.64 20.31 -2.17
C SER A 231 19.91 20.00 -2.97
N ALA A 232 20.66 18.98 -2.56
CA ALA A 232 21.88 18.56 -3.24
C ALA A 232 21.62 17.93 -4.62
N ALA A 233 20.43 17.39 -4.85
CA ALA A 233 19.97 16.92 -6.15
C ALA A 233 19.51 18.08 -7.08
N GLY A 234 19.51 19.33 -6.59
CA GLY A 234 19.13 20.52 -7.36
C GLY A 234 17.64 20.86 -7.31
N TYR A 235 16.90 20.28 -6.38
CA TYR A 235 15.46 20.53 -6.17
C TYR A 235 15.22 21.37 -4.91
N LYS A 236 14.04 21.99 -4.83
CA LYS A 236 13.64 22.82 -3.72
C LYS A 236 12.70 22.05 -2.78
N PRO A 237 13.13 21.78 -1.50
CA PRO A 237 12.22 21.24 -0.49
C PRO A 237 11.04 22.20 -0.24
N GLY A 238 9.83 21.65 -0.17
CA GLY A 238 8.59 22.42 0.00
C GLY A 238 7.98 22.98 -1.29
N GLU A 239 8.75 23.07 -2.39
CA GLU A 239 8.24 23.48 -3.71
C GLU A 239 8.22 22.31 -4.70
N ASP A 240 9.38 21.69 -4.93
CA ASP A 240 9.50 20.57 -5.87
C ASP A 240 9.17 19.22 -5.22
N PHE A 241 9.60 19.08 -3.98
CA PHE A 241 9.37 17.88 -3.17
C PHE A 241 8.76 18.21 -1.82
N MET A 242 7.77 17.43 -1.44
CA MET A 242 7.27 17.32 -0.09
C MET A 242 7.72 16.00 0.53
N ILE A 243 7.50 15.84 1.83
CA ILE A 243 7.82 14.63 2.59
C ILE A 243 6.52 14.01 3.11
N ALA A 244 6.46 12.68 3.12
CA ALA A 244 5.46 11.93 3.87
C ALA A 244 6.16 11.05 4.92
N ILE A 245 5.46 10.81 6.00
CA ILE A 245 5.88 9.97 7.12
C ILE A 245 4.84 8.87 7.31
N ASP A 246 5.30 7.63 7.52
CA ASP A 246 4.52 6.57 8.15
C ASP A 246 5.11 6.29 9.53
N ALA A 247 4.35 6.61 10.56
CA ALA A 247 4.79 6.49 11.94
C ALA A 247 4.62 5.06 12.49
N ALA A 248 3.60 4.34 12.03
CA ALA A 248 3.18 3.04 12.56
C ALA A 248 3.00 3.07 14.09
N SER A 249 2.32 4.11 14.61
CA SER A 249 2.28 4.44 16.04
C SER A 249 1.57 3.39 16.90
N SER A 250 0.84 2.45 16.30
CA SER A 250 0.24 1.31 17.02
C SER A 250 1.30 0.45 17.72
N GLU A 251 2.53 0.37 17.17
CA GLU A 251 3.65 -0.37 17.77
C GLU A 251 4.20 0.28 19.07
N TRP A 252 3.87 1.55 19.29
CA TRP A 252 4.35 2.31 20.44
C TRP A 252 3.30 2.47 21.54
N TYR A 253 2.02 2.19 21.25
CA TYR A 253 0.92 2.49 22.13
C TYR A 253 0.72 1.43 23.21
N ASP A 254 0.67 1.88 24.44
CA ASP A 254 0.35 1.08 25.63
C ASP A 254 -1.09 1.47 26.07
N GLU A 255 -2.04 0.56 25.84
CA GLU A 255 -3.46 0.79 26.13
C GLU A 255 -3.75 0.98 27.61
N ASP A 256 -2.99 0.32 28.51
CA ASP A 256 -3.21 0.40 29.94
C ASP A 256 -2.84 1.77 30.52
N SER A 257 -1.73 2.35 30.03
CA SER A 257 -1.26 3.67 30.45
C SER A 257 -1.73 4.82 29.54
N GLU A 258 -2.34 4.51 28.40
CA GLU A 258 -2.72 5.45 27.35
C GLU A 258 -1.55 6.34 26.87
N THR A 259 -0.36 5.77 26.78
CA THR A 259 0.88 6.46 26.39
C THR A 259 1.57 5.80 25.22
N TYR A 260 2.41 6.55 24.52
CA TYR A 260 3.25 6.09 23.41
C TYR A 260 4.68 5.91 23.90
N ARG A 261 5.21 4.68 23.82
CA ARG A 261 6.57 4.32 24.25
C ARG A 261 7.43 4.09 23.02
N LEU A 262 8.27 5.04 22.67
CA LEU A 262 9.19 4.94 21.54
C LEU A 262 10.35 4.04 21.92
N PRO A 263 10.45 2.82 21.36
CA PRO A 263 11.37 1.79 21.92
C PRO A 263 12.84 2.09 21.69
N LYS A 264 13.17 2.87 20.64
CA LYS A 264 14.56 3.17 20.26
C LYS A 264 15.04 4.49 20.85
N ALA A 265 14.17 5.53 20.89
CA ALA A 265 14.46 6.81 21.55
C ALA A 265 14.38 6.71 23.08
N GLY A 266 13.53 5.80 23.60
CA GLY A 266 13.29 5.66 25.05
C GLY A 266 12.28 6.66 25.61
N ASP A 267 11.67 7.49 24.78
CA ASP A 267 10.66 8.47 25.18
C ASP A 267 9.32 7.81 25.53
N VAL A 268 8.61 8.39 26.50
CA VAL A 268 7.23 8.04 26.84
C VAL A 268 6.38 9.30 26.70
N LEU A 269 5.45 9.30 25.76
CA LEU A 269 4.66 10.48 25.41
C LEU A 269 3.17 10.24 25.68
N THR A 270 2.50 11.21 26.23
CA THR A 270 1.03 11.28 26.27
C THR A 270 0.48 11.57 24.87
N ARG A 271 -0.84 11.38 24.66
CA ARG A 271 -1.52 11.78 23.42
C ARG A 271 -1.22 13.23 23.01
N GLN A 272 -1.26 14.15 23.97
CA GLN A 272 -1.00 15.57 23.71
C GLN A 272 0.44 15.81 23.28
N GLU A 273 1.42 15.20 23.94
CA GLU A 273 2.83 15.33 23.58
C GLU A 273 3.12 14.71 22.21
N MET A 274 2.41 13.64 21.85
CA MET A 274 2.51 13.02 20.53
C MET A 274 1.99 13.95 19.44
N VAL A 275 0.84 14.59 19.64
CA VAL A 275 0.32 15.61 18.71
C VAL A 275 1.29 16.77 18.58
N CYS A 276 1.84 17.29 19.71
CA CYS A 276 2.84 18.36 19.68
C CYS A 276 4.13 17.94 18.92
N LYS A 277 4.57 16.67 19.03
CA LYS A 277 5.68 16.15 18.24
C LYS A 277 5.41 16.31 16.73
N TRP A 278 4.20 15.92 16.27
CA TRP A 278 3.83 16.02 14.87
C TRP A 278 3.68 17.49 14.41
N GLU A 279 3.09 18.36 15.23
CA GLU A 279 3.02 19.80 14.95
C GLU A 279 4.41 20.40 14.76
N HIS A 280 5.33 20.12 15.69
CA HIS A 280 6.72 20.60 15.62
C HIS A 280 7.43 20.14 14.34
N LEU A 281 7.30 18.85 13.98
CA LEU A 281 7.93 18.33 12.76
C LEU A 281 7.32 18.94 11.49
N ALA A 282 6.00 19.13 11.46
CA ALA A 282 5.29 19.75 10.33
C ALA A 282 5.57 21.25 10.16
N GLU A 283 5.95 21.95 11.24
CA GLU A 283 6.41 23.34 11.16
C GLU A 283 7.82 23.47 10.64
N LYS A 284 8.67 22.50 10.97
CA LYS A 284 10.11 22.56 10.68
C LYS A 284 10.46 21.97 9.31
N TYR A 285 9.74 20.98 8.84
CA TYR A 285 10.01 20.24 7.62
C TYR A 285 8.83 20.33 6.63
N PRO A 286 9.07 20.20 5.32
CA PRO A 286 8.00 20.24 4.32
C PRO A 286 7.17 18.96 4.28
N ILE A 287 6.57 18.59 5.41
CA ILE A 287 5.70 17.42 5.54
C ILE A 287 4.33 17.75 4.94
N LEU A 288 3.81 16.87 4.10
CA LEU A 288 2.50 16.97 3.46
C LEU A 288 1.54 15.87 3.92
N SER A 289 2.08 14.70 4.31
CA SER A 289 1.28 13.53 4.67
C SER A 289 1.86 12.84 5.89
N LEU A 290 0.99 12.46 6.84
CA LEU A 290 1.31 11.69 8.03
C LEU A 290 0.37 10.48 8.10
N GLU A 291 0.94 9.29 8.01
CA GLU A 291 0.25 8.01 8.11
C GLU A 291 0.42 7.45 9.52
N ASP A 292 -0.68 6.94 10.07
CA ASP A 292 -0.78 6.32 11.39
C ASP A 292 -0.02 7.07 12.50
N GLY A 293 -0.24 8.40 12.53
CA GLY A 293 0.35 9.27 13.54
C GLY A 293 -0.15 9.02 14.97
N MET A 294 -1.22 8.25 15.13
CA MET A 294 -1.78 7.73 16.38
C MET A 294 -2.13 6.26 16.20
N ALA A 295 -2.28 5.51 17.30
CA ALA A 295 -2.58 4.08 17.28
C ALA A 295 -3.97 3.75 16.73
N GLU A 296 -4.14 2.57 16.15
CA GLU A 296 -5.38 2.09 15.52
C GLU A 296 -6.58 1.97 16.48
N THR A 297 -6.32 1.89 17.80
CA THR A 297 -7.34 1.85 18.86
C THR A 297 -7.52 3.20 19.57
N ASP A 298 -6.61 4.16 19.37
CA ASP A 298 -6.66 5.47 20.05
C ASP A 298 -7.49 6.51 19.28
N TRP A 299 -8.79 6.31 19.21
CA TRP A 299 -9.73 7.23 18.56
C TRP A 299 -9.71 8.64 19.15
N THR A 300 -9.42 8.78 20.44
CA THR A 300 -9.27 10.10 21.12
C THR A 300 -8.03 10.82 20.62
N GLY A 301 -6.90 10.13 20.53
CA GLY A 301 -5.67 10.69 19.98
C GLY A 301 -5.84 11.10 18.52
N TRP A 302 -6.53 10.29 17.71
CA TRP A 302 -6.83 10.62 16.32
C TRP A 302 -7.74 11.87 16.18
N ASP A 303 -8.74 12.04 17.04
CA ASP A 303 -9.57 13.25 17.07
C ASP A 303 -8.72 14.50 17.38
N MET A 304 -7.82 14.40 18.37
CA MET A 304 -6.90 15.49 18.71
C MET A 304 -5.96 15.82 17.54
N LEU A 305 -5.36 14.81 16.92
CA LEU A 305 -4.47 14.96 15.76
C LEU A 305 -5.20 15.59 14.57
N THR A 306 -6.41 15.14 14.28
CA THR A 306 -7.21 15.64 13.16
C THR A 306 -7.59 17.11 13.35
N LYS A 307 -7.98 17.51 14.57
CA LYS A 307 -8.27 18.90 14.90
C LYS A 307 -7.04 19.81 14.78
N ALA A 308 -5.86 19.31 15.17
CA ALA A 308 -4.62 20.07 15.14
C ALA A 308 -4.07 20.24 13.71
N LEU A 309 -4.06 19.18 12.91
CA LEU A 309 -3.30 19.12 11.66
C LEU A 309 -4.13 18.79 10.41
N GLY A 310 -5.36 18.32 10.52
CA GLY A 310 -6.14 17.82 9.39
C GLY A 310 -6.50 18.84 8.31
N ASN A 311 -6.37 20.14 8.59
CA ASN A 311 -6.52 21.22 7.60
C ASN A 311 -5.20 21.63 6.91
N ARG A 312 -4.08 21.04 7.32
CA ARG A 312 -2.72 21.35 6.82
C ARG A 312 -2.01 20.15 6.23
N LEU A 313 -2.31 18.96 6.75
CA LEU A 313 -1.69 17.70 6.37
C LEU A 313 -2.75 16.69 5.92
N GLN A 314 -2.38 15.87 4.97
CA GLN A 314 -3.06 14.61 4.70
C GLN A 314 -2.79 13.66 5.88
N LEU A 315 -3.83 13.29 6.62
CA LEU A 315 -3.78 12.34 7.72
C LEU A 315 -4.34 11.00 7.24
N VAL A 316 -3.47 10.01 7.15
CA VAL A 316 -3.76 8.72 6.53
C VAL A 316 -3.99 7.66 7.58
N GLY A 317 -5.14 6.98 7.53
CA GLY A 317 -5.38 5.78 8.32
C GLY A 317 -5.01 4.53 7.49
N ASP A 318 -3.96 3.80 7.91
CA ASP A 318 -3.62 2.47 7.46
C ASP A 318 -4.19 1.43 8.43
N ASP A 319 -3.53 1.18 9.57
CA ASP A 319 -4.03 0.25 10.60
C ASP A 319 -5.36 0.74 11.20
N LEU A 320 -5.58 2.06 11.24
CA LEU A 320 -6.85 2.63 11.67
C LEU A 320 -8.04 2.10 10.85
N PHE A 321 -7.92 2.02 9.54
CA PHE A 321 -9.03 1.68 8.64
C PHE A 321 -8.93 0.29 8.01
N VAL A 322 -7.74 -0.27 7.85
CA VAL A 322 -7.44 -1.58 7.27
C VAL A 322 -8.23 -1.90 5.98
N THR A 323 -8.42 -0.88 5.13
CA THR A 323 -9.23 -0.97 3.89
C THR A 323 -10.68 -1.45 4.16
N ASN A 324 -11.17 -1.36 5.40
CA ASN A 324 -12.46 -1.89 5.84
C ASN A 324 -13.53 -0.79 5.86
N THR A 325 -14.61 -0.98 5.09
CA THR A 325 -15.70 0.01 4.97
C THR A 325 -16.40 0.33 6.30
N LYS A 326 -16.44 -0.61 7.26
CA LYS A 326 -17.09 -0.36 8.57
C LYS A 326 -16.23 0.57 9.43
N ARG A 327 -14.92 0.32 9.48
CA ARG A 327 -13.98 1.18 10.20
C ARG A 327 -13.84 2.56 9.54
N LEU A 328 -13.82 2.59 8.21
CA LEU A 328 -13.80 3.84 7.45
C LEU A 328 -15.07 4.67 7.70
N ALA A 329 -16.26 4.04 7.70
CA ALA A 329 -17.52 4.72 8.02
C ALA A 329 -17.49 5.33 9.43
N GLU A 330 -16.97 4.59 10.43
CA GLU A 330 -16.79 5.09 11.79
C GLU A 330 -15.88 6.33 11.85
N GLY A 331 -14.75 6.30 11.12
CA GLY A 331 -13.83 7.44 11.04
C GLY A 331 -14.48 8.66 10.36
N ILE A 332 -15.21 8.44 9.28
CA ILE A 332 -15.96 9.49 8.57
C ILE A 332 -17.01 10.12 9.49
N ASP A 333 -17.81 9.32 10.17
CA ASP A 333 -18.86 9.79 11.08
C ASP A 333 -18.29 10.60 12.26
N LYS A 334 -17.09 10.25 12.72
CA LYS A 334 -16.38 10.97 13.77
C LYS A 334 -15.54 12.15 13.26
N GLY A 335 -15.39 12.34 11.95
CA GLY A 335 -14.55 13.38 11.35
C GLY A 335 -13.07 13.19 11.63
N ILE A 336 -12.59 11.95 11.63
CA ILE A 336 -11.22 11.54 11.99
C ILE A 336 -10.43 11.17 10.73
N ALA A 337 -9.18 11.67 10.62
CA ALA A 337 -8.33 11.57 9.44
C ALA A 337 -8.96 12.30 8.22
N ASN A 338 -8.34 12.20 7.04
CA ASN A 338 -8.86 12.73 5.77
C ASN A 338 -8.38 11.91 4.57
N SER A 339 -7.73 10.77 4.82
CA SER A 339 -7.23 9.85 3.81
C SER A 339 -7.22 8.41 4.31
N ILE A 340 -7.37 7.45 3.38
CA ILE A 340 -7.23 6.02 3.66
C ILE A 340 -6.07 5.43 2.87
N LEU A 341 -5.26 4.58 3.50
CA LEU A 341 -4.37 3.68 2.79
C LEU A 341 -5.13 2.44 2.34
N VAL A 342 -4.98 2.06 1.09
CA VAL A 342 -5.71 0.95 0.47
C VAL A 342 -4.76 -0.19 0.15
N LYS A 343 -4.86 -1.27 0.90
CA LYS A 343 -4.11 -2.51 0.72
C LYS A 343 -5.08 -3.64 0.37
N VAL A 344 -5.03 -4.12 -0.85
CA VAL A 344 -6.01 -5.10 -1.39
C VAL A 344 -6.13 -6.36 -0.53
N ASN A 345 -5.04 -6.79 0.11
CA ASN A 345 -5.04 -7.99 0.95
C ASN A 345 -5.58 -7.77 2.38
N GLN A 346 -5.68 -6.52 2.85
CA GLN A 346 -6.30 -6.21 4.15
C GLN A 346 -7.81 -6.50 4.17
N ILE A 347 -8.45 -6.48 2.99
CA ILE A 347 -9.88 -6.77 2.85
C ILE A 347 -10.15 -8.06 2.06
N GLY A 348 -9.35 -8.37 1.04
CA GLY A 348 -9.27 -9.68 0.40
C GLY A 348 -10.10 -9.90 -0.86
N THR A 349 -10.83 -8.91 -1.39
CA THR A 349 -11.44 -8.94 -2.73
C THR A 349 -11.30 -7.62 -3.46
N LEU A 350 -11.35 -7.67 -4.79
CA LEU A 350 -11.36 -6.45 -5.61
C LEU A 350 -12.63 -5.62 -5.38
N THR A 351 -13.79 -6.26 -5.28
CA THR A 351 -15.09 -5.58 -5.06
C THR A 351 -15.07 -4.78 -3.75
N GLU A 352 -14.71 -5.40 -2.63
CA GLU A 352 -14.65 -4.70 -1.34
C GLU A 352 -13.59 -3.58 -1.35
N THR A 353 -12.47 -3.77 -2.04
CA THR A 353 -11.45 -2.73 -2.22
C THR A 353 -12.02 -1.51 -2.96
N LEU A 354 -12.73 -1.73 -4.05
CA LEU A 354 -13.38 -0.66 -4.82
C LEU A 354 -14.49 0.05 -4.02
N GLU A 355 -15.23 -0.68 -3.20
CA GLU A 355 -16.23 -0.13 -2.28
C GLU A 355 -15.61 0.81 -1.24
N ALA A 356 -14.49 0.42 -0.64
CA ALA A 356 -13.76 1.26 0.33
C ALA A 356 -13.26 2.55 -0.32
N ILE A 357 -12.65 2.46 -1.51
CA ILE A 357 -12.20 3.63 -2.27
C ILE A 357 -13.38 4.55 -2.62
N ALA A 358 -14.47 3.99 -3.11
CA ALA A 358 -15.65 4.77 -3.46
C ALA A 358 -16.30 5.44 -2.24
N MET A 359 -16.28 4.79 -1.06
CA MET A 359 -16.74 5.37 0.20
C MET A 359 -15.86 6.55 0.61
N ALA A 360 -14.53 6.39 0.61
CA ALA A 360 -13.59 7.45 0.92
C ALA A 360 -13.80 8.68 0.02
N ASN A 361 -13.83 8.48 -1.30
CA ASN A 361 -14.01 9.56 -2.27
C ASN A 361 -15.35 10.32 -2.07
N ARG A 362 -16.45 9.61 -1.78
CA ARG A 362 -17.75 10.24 -1.51
C ARG A 362 -17.75 11.11 -0.24
N ALA A 363 -16.90 10.76 0.72
CA ALA A 363 -16.75 11.51 1.97
C ALA A 363 -15.74 12.67 1.86
N GLY A 364 -15.09 12.84 0.69
CA GLY A 364 -14.02 13.84 0.51
C GLY A 364 -12.67 13.42 1.03
N TYR A 365 -12.50 12.13 1.41
CA TYR A 365 -11.19 11.57 1.77
C TYR A 365 -10.43 11.20 0.51
N THR A 366 -9.12 11.34 0.54
CA THR A 366 -8.24 10.77 -0.50
C THR A 366 -7.99 9.28 -0.24
N ALA A 367 -7.63 8.54 -1.30
CA ALA A 367 -7.27 7.13 -1.22
C ALA A 367 -5.87 6.93 -1.82
N ILE A 368 -4.98 6.29 -1.07
CA ILE A 368 -3.62 5.97 -1.51
C ILE A 368 -3.56 4.48 -1.78
N ILE A 369 -3.26 4.09 -3.02
CA ILE A 369 -3.07 2.68 -3.33
C ILE A 369 -1.69 2.24 -2.86
N SER A 370 -1.63 1.17 -2.08
CA SER A 370 -0.41 0.77 -1.37
C SER A 370 0.02 -0.66 -1.63
N HIS A 371 1.33 -0.86 -1.61
CA HIS A 371 1.98 -2.16 -1.53
C HIS A 371 1.93 -2.74 -0.10
N ARG A 372 2.58 -3.89 0.08
CA ARG A 372 2.93 -4.44 1.40
C ARG A 372 4.45 -4.61 1.50
N SER A 373 4.95 -4.86 2.73
CA SER A 373 6.38 -5.13 2.96
C SER A 373 6.87 -6.39 2.24
N GLY A 374 6.07 -7.45 2.17
CA GLY A 374 6.30 -8.62 1.31
C GLY A 374 5.54 -8.50 0.00
N GLU A 375 6.26 -8.22 -1.09
CA GLU A 375 5.72 -8.04 -2.43
C GLU A 375 6.20 -9.14 -3.39
N THR A 376 5.58 -9.15 -4.57
CA THR A 376 5.95 -9.97 -5.72
C THR A 376 6.18 -9.06 -6.93
N GLU A 377 6.41 -9.64 -8.12
CA GLU A 377 6.48 -8.87 -9.38
C GLU A 377 5.09 -8.43 -9.88
N ASP A 378 4.00 -8.83 -9.23
CA ASP A 378 2.63 -8.44 -9.60
C ASP A 378 2.45 -6.92 -9.60
N THR A 379 1.81 -6.39 -10.65
CA THR A 379 1.64 -4.96 -10.88
C THR A 379 0.21 -4.47 -10.71
N THR A 380 -0.68 -5.30 -10.16
CA THR A 380 -2.12 -4.99 -10.04
C THR A 380 -2.37 -3.64 -9.40
N ILE A 381 -1.63 -3.29 -8.33
CA ILE A 381 -1.82 -2.01 -7.63
C ILE A 381 -1.48 -0.79 -8.47
N ALA A 382 -0.58 -0.91 -9.45
CA ALA A 382 -0.30 0.16 -10.40
C ALA A 382 -1.48 0.38 -11.36
N ASP A 383 -2.03 -0.71 -11.91
CA ASP A 383 -3.24 -0.65 -12.73
C ASP A 383 -4.45 -0.13 -11.92
N LEU A 384 -4.61 -0.59 -10.67
CA LEU A 384 -5.71 -0.16 -9.79
C LEU A 384 -5.63 1.33 -9.49
N ALA A 385 -4.45 1.88 -9.21
CA ALA A 385 -4.28 3.29 -8.91
C ALA A 385 -4.75 4.19 -10.06
N VAL A 386 -4.46 3.81 -11.31
CA VAL A 386 -4.94 4.53 -12.49
C VAL A 386 -6.43 4.24 -12.76
N ALA A 387 -6.87 3.00 -12.57
CA ALA A 387 -8.27 2.60 -12.79
C ALA A 387 -9.26 3.46 -12.00
N VAL A 388 -8.94 3.73 -10.74
CA VAL A 388 -9.82 4.49 -9.83
C VAL A 388 -9.46 5.98 -9.77
N ASN A 389 -8.50 6.44 -10.58
CA ASN A 389 -7.96 7.81 -10.52
C ASN A 389 -7.57 8.21 -9.09
N ALA A 390 -6.91 7.32 -8.36
CA ALA A 390 -6.59 7.52 -6.94
C ALA A 390 -5.73 8.77 -6.68
N GLY A 391 -4.96 9.17 -7.67
CA GLY A 391 -4.06 10.33 -7.59
C GLY A 391 -2.79 10.08 -6.79
N GLN A 392 -2.67 8.99 -6.01
CA GLN A 392 -1.53 8.68 -5.15
C GLN A 392 -1.23 7.18 -5.13
N ILE A 393 0.06 6.84 -5.00
CA ILE A 393 0.54 5.46 -4.81
C ILE A 393 1.72 5.42 -3.84
N LYS A 394 1.68 4.49 -2.88
CA LYS A 394 2.77 4.16 -1.95
C LYS A 394 3.27 2.75 -2.29
N THR A 395 4.46 2.64 -2.92
CA THR A 395 4.97 1.32 -3.34
C THR A 395 6.50 1.20 -3.22
N GLY A 396 7.05 1.78 -2.14
CA GLY A 396 8.45 1.65 -1.73
C GLY A 396 9.42 2.57 -2.48
N ALA A 397 10.71 2.27 -2.38
CA ALA A 397 11.79 3.01 -3.01
C ALA A 397 11.91 2.71 -4.52
N PRO A 398 12.63 3.52 -5.30
CA PRO A 398 13.00 3.20 -6.69
C PRO A 398 14.14 2.15 -6.73
N SER A 399 14.01 1.11 -5.96
CA SER A 399 14.99 0.06 -5.71
C SER A 399 14.26 -1.25 -5.38
N ARG A 400 14.85 -2.41 -5.68
CA ARG A 400 14.28 -3.76 -5.62
C ARG A 400 13.21 -3.99 -6.70
N SER A 401 13.29 -5.13 -7.40
CA SER A 401 12.44 -5.43 -8.57
C SER A 401 10.96 -5.51 -8.24
N ASP A 402 10.62 -5.97 -7.04
CA ASP A 402 9.27 -6.05 -6.51
C ASP A 402 8.59 -4.67 -6.38
N ARG A 403 9.37 -3.60 -6.13
CA ARG A 403 8.89 -2.21 -6.10
C ARG A 403 8.91 -1.60 -7.49
N VAL A 404 10.05 -1.70 -8.17
CA VAL A 404 10.29 -1.10 -9.49
C VAL A 404 9.33 -1.64 -10.55
N SER A 405 8.83 -2.89 -10.43
CA SER A 405 7.84 -3.45 -11.34
C SER A 405 6.57 -2.59 -11.44
N LYS A 406 6.09 -2.04 -10.31
CA LYS A 406 4.92 -1.17 -10.24
C LYS A 406 5.19 0.18 -10.91
N TYR A 407 6.36 0.77 -10.64
CA TYR A 407 6.79 2.02 -11.27
C TYR A 407 6.94 1.87 -12.79
N ASN A 408 7.53 0.77 -13.25
CA ASN A 408 7.65 0.47 -14.67
C ASN A 408 6.29 0.23 -15.34
N GLN A 409 5.33 -0.37 -14.63
CA GLN A 409 3.97 -0.54 -15.15
C GLN A 409 3.29 0.82 -15.36
N LEU A 410 3.44 1.75 -14.44
CA LEU A 410 2.91 3.10 -14.58
C LEU A 410 3.56 3.88 -15.74
N LEU A 411 4.85 3.66 -16.03
CA LEU A 411 5.49 4.21 -17.25
C LEU A 411 4.84 3.67 -18.53
N ARG A 412 4.53 2.36 -18.59
CA ARG A 412 3.82 1.77 -19.74
C ARG A 412 2.38 2.31 -19.87
N ILE A 413 1.70 2.51 -18.73
CA ILE A 413 0.36 3.09 -18.72
C ILE A 413 0.39 4.54 -19.22
N GLU A 414 1.36 5.37 -18.75
CA GLU A 414 1.55 6.74 -19.23
C GLU A 414 1.79 6.78 -20.74
N GLU A 415 2.68 5.93 -21.26
CA GLU A 415 2.95 5.80 -22.69
C GLU A 415 1.66 5.44 -23.47
N GLY A 416 0.90 4.46 -22.98
CA GLY A 416 -0.36 4.02 -23.60
C GLY A 416 -1.48 5.07 -23.55
N LEU A 417 -1.47 5.97 -22.57
CA LEU A 417 -2.41 7.08 -22.45
C LEU A 417 -2.03 8.27 -23.34
N GLY A 418 -0.74 8.48 -23.61
CA GLY A 418 -0.23 9.61 -24.37
C GLY A 418 -0.69 10.94 -23.79
N ASP A 419 -1.20 11.84 -24.63
CA ASP A 419 -1.65 13.19 -24.22
C ASP A 419 -2.86 13.17 -23.25
N ARG A 420 -3.48 12.03 -23.04
CA ARG A 420 -4.57 11.88 -22.06
C ARG A 420 -4.07 11.65 -20.64
N ALA A 421 -2.80 11.29 -20.47
CA ALA A 421 -2.22 11.10 -19.16
C ALA A 421 -2.24 12.41 -18.35
N THR A 422 -2.77 12.35 -17.15
CA THR A 422 -2.84 13.50 -16.23
C THR A 422 -2.03 13.19 -14.99
N TYR A 423 -1.15 14.12 -14.58
CA TYR A 423 -0.39 14.06 -13.33
C TYR A 423 -0.78 15.25 -12.45
N LEU A 424 -1.39 14.99 -11.29
CA LEU A 424 -1.99 16.04 -10.47
C LEU A 424 -0.98 16.82 -9.61
N GLY A 425 0.20 16.24 -9.33
CA GLY A 425 1.16 16.83 -8.41
C GLY A 425 0.55 17.10 -7.03
N ARG A 426 0.82 18.27 -6.46
CA ARG A 426 0.29 18.63 -5.13
C ARG A 426 -1.23 18.55 -5.01
N LYS A 427 -1.97 18.75 -6.11
CA LYS A 427 -3.45 18.72 -6.09
C LYS A 427 -4.03 17.35 -5.74
N ALA A 428 -3.22 16.28 -5.80
CA ALA A 428 -3.66 14.94 -5.44
C ALA A 428 -3.94 14.77 -3.94
N PHE A 429 -3.45 15.67 -3.07
CA PHE A 429 -3.44 15.49 -1.61
C PHE A 429 -4.62 16.12 -0.87
N GLY A 430 -5.43 16.94 -1.49
CA GLY A 430 -6.65 17.50 -0.90
C GLY A 430 -6.44 18.55 0.21
N VAL A 431 -5.17 18.97 0.48
CA VAL A 431 -4.78 19.93 1.53
C VAL A 431 -3.84 21.01 1.01
#